data_04bf693d16958c4dec0808f7719a40cf
#
_entry.id   04bf693d16958c4dec0808f7719a40cf
#
_cell.length_a   1.000
_cell.length_b   1.000
_cell.length_c   1.000
_cell.angle_alpha   90.00
_cell.angle_beta   90.00
_cell.angle_gamma   90.00
#
_symmetry.space_group_name_H-M   'P 1'
#
loop_
_entity.id
_entity.type
_entity.pdbx_description
1 polymer ?
#
loop_
_entity_poly.entity_id
_entity_poly.type
_entity_poly.pdbx_seq_one_letter_code
_entity_poly.pdbx_strand_id
1 'polypeptide(L)'
;MAFLNDIFNRAGRVARGQANEGMSAVEDATFDATVRQTVADMRNELNKAVQASAVAMSNYNRLDSEYQKYVRQSQDWKARAGQALDANNEDLARKALAKKAESDQQVASMQVSVDQAQKASDTLKQQVGELKRKIDEAERTATTLVARKNAAQAQRKVAEALAGVGNADNAFAALNRFEETVSKEEATAQAFNQLASAGKDDDLEKQFAALGSHGVDADLEALKRERQLKPPTIPLSLPAGQ
;
A
#
# COMPACT_ATOMS: atom_id res chain seq x y z
N MET A 1 1.92 -3.56 -16.31
CA MET A 1 3.38 -3.43 -16.57
C MET A 1 3.70 -2.64 -17.84
N ALA A 2 3.04 -2.86 -18.99
CA ALA A 2 3.31 -2.12 -20.23
C ALA A 2 3.07 -0.60 -20.12
N PHE A 3 2.00 -0.17 -19.47
CA PHE A 3 1.63 1.23 -19.30
C PHE A 3 2.65 2.06 -18.49
N LEU A 4 3.14 1.51 -17.38
CA LEU A 4 4.19 2.17 -16.57
C LEU A 4 5.49 2.34 -17.35
N ASN A 5 5.86 1.33 -18.16
CA ASN A 5 7.04 1.41 -19.01
C ASN A 5 6.88 2.48 -20.11
N ASP A 6 5.66 2.71 -20.60
CA ASP A 6 5.37 3.76 -21.59
C ASP A 6 5.45 5.17 -20.97
N ILE A 7 4.96 5.36 -19.73
CA ILE A 7 5.09 6.61 -18.99
C ILE A 7 6.58 6.93 -18.70
N PHE A 8 7.36 5.94 -18.24
CA PHE A 8 8.79 6.11 -18.02
C PHE A 8 9.57 6.37 -19.31
N ASN A 9 9.20 5.73 -20.41
CA ASN A 9 9.77 5.97 -21.73
C ASN A 9 9.40 7.34 -22.28
N ARG A 10 8.21 7.89 -21.99
CA ARG A 10 7.81 9.26 -22.32
C ARG A 10 8.61 10.28 -21.53
N ALA A 11 8.72 10.13 -20.20
CA ALA A 11 9.53 11.00 -19.34
C ALA A 11 11.01 10.96 -19.76
N GLY A 12 11.55 9.77 -20.06
CA GLY A 12 12.93 9.60 -20.53
C GLY A 12 13.20 10.12 -21.94
N ARG A 13 12.18 10.18 -22.82
CA ARG A 13 12.30 10.81 -24.15
C ARG A 13 12.29 12.33 -24.07
N VAL A 14 11.45 12.89 -23.21
CA VAL A 14 11.44 14.35 -22.93
C VAL A 14 12.81 14.78 -22.37
N ALA A 15 13.36 14.01 -21.42
CA ALA A 15 14.68 14.30 -20.86
C ALA A 15 15.84 14.16 -21.86
N ARG A 16 15.75 13.28 -22.87
CA ARG A 16 16.79 13.07 -23.90
C ARG A 16 16.62 13.94 -25.14
N GLY A 17 15.40 14.36 -25.45
CA GLY A 17 15.11 15.22 -26.62
C GLY A 17 15.54 16.68 -26.46
N GLN A 18 15.95 17.10 -25.27
CA GLN A 18 16.26 18.49 -24.92
C GLN A 18 17.74 18.89 -25.06
N ALA A 19 18.55 18.04 -25.66
CA ALA A 19 19.96 18.41 -25.95
C ALA A 19 20.15 19.33 -27.17
N ASN A 20 19.06 19.78 -27.79
CA ASN A 20 19.16 20.64 -28.99
C ASN A 20 18.70 22.08 -28.71
N GLU A 21 19.53 23.03 -29.15
CA GLU A 21 19.44 24.45 -28.96
C GLU A 21 18.10 25.02 -29.41
N GLY A 22 17.40 25.74 -28.51
CA GLY A 22 16.25 26.58 -28.90
C GLY A 22 14.99 26.49 -28.07
N MET A 23 15.06 26.13 -26.79
CA MET A 23 13.85 26.05 -25.92
C MET A 23 13.35 27.45 -25.54
N SER A 24 12.14 27.77 -26.00
CA SER A 24 11.41 28.98 -25.63
C SER A 24 10.83 28.88 -24.20
N ALA A 25 10.58 30.02 -23.54
CA ALA A 25 9.99 30.09 -22.20
C ALA A 25 8.67 29.31 -22.06
N VAL A 26 7.96 29.09 -23.17
CA VAL A 26 6.71 28.29 -23.21
C VAL A 26 6.99 26.79 -23.06
N GLU A 27 8.09 26.28 -23.63
CA GLU A 27 8.49 24.87 -23.49
C GLU A 27 8.93 24.58 -22.05
N ASP A 28 9.53 25.53 -21.38
CA ASP A 28 9.97 25.42 -20.00
C ASP A 28 8.81 25.31 -19.00
N ALA A 29 7.77 26.09 -19.15
CA ALA A 29 6.54 25.98 -18.34
C ALA A 29 5.81 24.68 -18.61
N THR A 30 5.81 24.22 -19.86
CA THR A 30 5.19 22.93 -20.24
C THR A 30 5.93 21.74 -19.64
N PHE A 31 7.27 21.80 -19.53
CA PHE A 31 8.06 20.73 -18.92
C PHE A 31 7.68 20.48 -17.45
N ASP A 32 7.67 21.54 -16.62
CA ASP A 32 7.32 21.42 -15.20
C ASP A 32 5.89 20.93 -15.01
N ALA A 33 4.96 21.42 -15.82
CA ALA A 33 3.58 20.96 -15.82
C ALA A 33 3.48 19.47 -16.20
N THR A 34 4.22 19.04 -17.22
CA THR A 34 4.23 17.63 -17.65
C THR A 34 4.81 16.72 -16.59
N VAL A 35 5.89 17.11 -15.94
CA VAL A 35 6.51 16.33 -14.84
C VAL A 35 5.54 16.19 -13.68
N ARG A 36 4.92 17.29 -13.25
CA ARG A 36 3.92 17.27 -12.16
C ARG A 36 2.71 16.43 -12.51
N GLN A 37 2.20 16.55 -13.74
CA GLN A 37 1.06 15.76 -14.21
C GLN A 37 1.40 14.28 -14.23
N THR A 38 2.59 13.91 -14.71
CA THR A 38 3.03 12.49 -14.72
C THR A 38 3.06 11.90 -13.31
N VAL A 39 3.58 12.61 -12.32
CA VAL A 39 3.60 12.16 -10.93
C VAL A 39 2.17 12.06 -10.37
N ALA A 40 1.29 13.03 -10.68
CA ALA A 40 -0.12 12.98 -10.27
C ALA A 40 -0.85 11.77 -10.87
N ASP A 41 -0.62 11.45 -12.13
CA ASP A 41 -1.19 10.29 -12.80
C ASP A 41 -0.70 8.98 -12.16
N MET A 42 0.59 8.89 -11.83
CA MET A 42 1.14 7.72 -11.10
C MET A 42 0.51 7.54 -9.72
N ARG A 43 0.25 8.63 -8.98
CA ARG A 43 -0.44 8.58 -7.68
C ARG A 43 -1.90 8.12 -7.84
N ASN A 44 -2.59 8.56 -8.88
CA ASN A 44 -3.94 8.11 -9.18
C ASN A 44 -3.98 6.60 -9.48
N GLU A 45 -2.99 6.08 -10.22
CA GLU A 45 -2.87 4.64 -10.46
C GLU A 45 -2.54 3.86 -9.18
N LEU A 46 -1.72 4.41 -8.28
CA LEU A 46 -1.48 3.82 -6.97
C LEU A 46 -2.78 3.70 -6.18
N ASN A 47 -3.59 4.75 -6.13
CA ASN A 47 -4.88 4.73 -5.43
C ASN A 47 -5.82 3.63 -5.98
N LYS A 48 -5.88 3.47 -7.30
CA LYS A 48 -6.65 2.38 -7.94
C LYS A 48 -6.10 1.00 -7.55
N ALA A 49 -4.78 0.84 -7.55
CA ALA A 49 -4.13 -0.42 -7.15
C ALA A 49 -4.37 -0.74 -5.67
N VAL A 50 -4.36 0.25 -4.78
CA VAL A 50 -4.70 0.11 -3.36
C VAL A 50 -6.14 -0.36 -3.19
N GLN A 51 -7.10 0.27 -3.91
CA GLN A 51 -8.50 -0.14 -3.87
C GLN A 51 -8.69 -1.59 -4.37
N ALA A 52 -8.03 -1.96 -5.47
CA ALA A 52 -8.08 -3.33 -5.99
C ALA A 52 -7.48 -4.35 -4.99
N SER A 53 -6.37 -3.99 -4.33
CA SER A 53 -5.75 -4.81 -3.28
C SER A 53 -6.68 -4.98 -2.07
N ALA A 54 -7.36 -3.91 -1.64
CA ALA A 54 -8.33 -3.95 -0.55
C ALA A 54 -9.53 -4.86 -0.86
N VAL A 55 -10.06 -4.81 -2.09
CA VAL A 55 -11.13 -5.70 -2.55
C VAL A 55 -10.67 -7.16 -2.54
N ALA A 56 -9.47 -7.45 -3.04
CA ALA A 56 -8.93 -8.82 -3.04
C ALA A 56 -8.73 -9.34 -1.61
N MET A 57 -8.23 -8.51 -0.70
CA MET A 57 -8.04 -8.85 0.71
C MET A 57 -9.38 -9.11 1.42
N SER A 58 -10.39 -8.29 1.15
CA SER A 58 -11.76 -8.49 1.66
C SER A 58 -12.36 -9.81 1.16
N ASN A 59 -12.16 -10.15 -0.12
CA ASN A 59 -12.62 -11.42 -0.67
C ASN A 59 -11.92 -12.62 -0.03
N TYR A 60 -10.59 -12.54 0.15
CA TYR A 60 -9.84 -13.57 0.87
C TYR A 60 -10.36 -13.75 2.29
N ASN A 61 -10.50 -12.67 3.07
CA ASN A 61 -10.98 -12.73 4.45
C ASN A 61 -12.38 -13.36 4.56
N ARG A 62 -13.26 -13.04 3.62
CA ARG A 62 -14.61 -13.63 3.57
C ARG A 62 -14.54 -15.15 3.31
N LEU A 63 -13.75 -15.57 2.32
CA LEU A 63 -13.59 -16.99 1.99
C LEU A 63 -12.91 -17.76 3.11
N ASP A 64 -11.88 -17.19 3.74
CA ASP A 64 -11.20 -17.80 4.88
C ASP A 64 -12.15 -17.95 6.09
N SER A 65 -12.93 -16.93 6.40
CA SER A 65 -13.93 -17.00 7.48
C SER A 65 -14.94 -18.12 7.25
N GLU A 66 -15.40 -18.31 6.02
CA GLU A 66 -16.33 -19.37 5.66
C GLU A 66 -15.66 -20.76 5.72
N TYR A 67 -14.43 -20.87 5.25
CA TYR A 67 -13.61 -22.06 5.38
C TYR A 67 -13.42 -22.47 6.86
N GLN A 68 -13.02 -21.54 7.71
CA GLN A 68 -12.84 -21.76 9.15
C GLN A 68 -14.14 -22.20 9.84
N LYS A 69 -15.28 -21.73 9.35
CA LYS A 69 -16.58 -22.20 9.84
C LYS A 69 -16.78 -23.69 9.59
N TYR A 70 -16.48 -24.18 8.39
CA TYR A 70 -16.60 -25.60 8.06
C TYR A 70 -15.56 -26.43 8.81
N VAL A 71 -14.34 -25.94 9.00
CA VAL A 71 -13.31 -26.59 9.83
C VAL A 71 -13.83 -26.77 11.26
N ARG A 72 -14.39 -25.73 11.87
CA ARG A 72 -14.99 -25.83 13.22
C ARG A 72 -16.16 -26.79 13.24
N GLN A 73 -17.04 -26.78 12.25
CA GLN A 73 -18.16 -27.73 12.18
C GLN A 73 -17.67 -29.18 12.11
N SER A 74 -16.63 -29.46 11.33
CA SER A 74 -16.04 -30.81 11.29
C SER A 74 -15.50 -31.24 12.66
N GLN A 75 -14.80 -30.33 13.36
CA GLN A 75 -14.29 -30.62 14.72
C GLN A 75 -15.42 -30.85 15.73
N ASP A 76 -16.47 -30.04 15.68
CA ASP A 76 -17.66 -30.19 16.54
C ASP A 76 -18.36 -31.54 16.32
N TRP A 77 -18.54 -31.94 15.06
CA TRP A 77 -19.12 -33.25 14.76
C TRP A 77 -18.23 -34.39 15.19
N LYS A 78 -16.90 -34.27 15.10
CA LYS A 78 -15.95 -35.22 15.65
C LYS A 78 -16.11 -35.38 17.17
N ALA A 79 -16.20 -34.24 17.89
CA ALA A 79 -16.39 -34.24 19.34
C ALA A 79 -17.73 -34.90 19.73
N ARG A 80 -18.82 -34.58 19.01
CA ARG A 80 -20.15 -35.23 19.24
C ARG A 80 -20.13 -36.73 18.95
N ALA A 81 -19.39 -37.17 17.95
CA ALA A 81 -19.22 -38.59 17.68
C ALA A 81 -18.51 -39.29 18.85
N GLY A 82 -17.47 -38.67 19.44
CA GLY A 82 -16.82 -39.18 20.67
C GLY A 82 -17.79 -39.29 21.84
N GLN A 83 -18.56 -38.25 22.12
CA GLN A 83 -19.58 -38.27 23.19
C GLN A 83 -20.63 -39.35 22.99
N ALA A 84 -21.03 -39.61 21.76
CA ALA A 84 -21.99 -40.67 21.44
C ALA A 84 -21.40 -42.09 21.71
N LEU A 85 -20.09 -42.27 21.42
CA LEU A 85 -19.38 -43.51 21.74
C LEU A 85 -19.23 -43.71 23.25
N ASP A 86 -18.91 -42.66 24.00
CA ASP A 86 -18.83 -42.71 25.47
C ASP A 86 -20.18 -43.09 26.11
N ALA A 87 -21.27 -42.70 25.44
CA ALA A 87 -22.63 -43.09 25.81
C ALA A 87 -23.08 -44.48 25.27
N ASN A 88 -22.17 -45.26 24.68
CA ASN A 88 -22.42 -46.53 24.02
C ASN A 88 -23.50 -46.46 22.91
N ASN A 89 -23.64 -45.33 22.23
CA ASN A 89 -24.60 -45.12 21.15
C ASN A 89 -23.88 -45.04 19.78
N GLU A 90 -23.55 -46.21 19.24
CA GLU A 90 -22.85 -46.33 17.96
C GLU A 90 -23.64 -45.73 16.77
N ASP A 91 -24.96 -45.86 16.75
CA ASP A 91 -25.79 -45.33 15.67
C ASP A 91 -25.73 -43.79 15.63
N LEU A 92 -25.74 -43.16 16.80
CA LEU A 92 -25.60 -41.71 16.88
C LEU A 92 -24.18 -41.29 16.51
N ALA A 93 -23.14 -42.03 16.89
CA ALA A 93 -21.77 -41.77 16.49
C ALA A 93 -21.58 -41.85 14.96
N ARG A 94 -22.16 -42.86 14.31
CA ARG A 94 -22.13 -42.98 12.83
C ARG A 94 -22.81 -41.82 12.14
N LYS A 95 -23.96 -41.35 12.65
CA LYS A 95 -24.64 -40.15 12.13
C LYS A 95 -23.78 -38.90 12.30
N ALA A 96 -23.13 -38.70 13.41
CA ALA A 96 -22.23 -37.59 13.66
C ALA A 96 -21.01 -37.63 12.74
N LEU A 97 -20.40 -38.79 12.50
CA LEU A 97 -19.29 -38.97 11.56
C LEU A 97 -19.72 -38.73 10.11
N ALA A 98 -20.94 -39.08 9.71
CA ALA A 98 -21.46 -38.73 8.39
C ALA A 98 -21.54 -37.21 8.22
N LYS A 99 -22.03 -36.47 9.23
CA LYS A 99 -22.04 -35.01 9.22
C LYS A 99 -20.63 -34.38 9.22
N LYS A 100 -19.69 -34.99 9.91
CA LYS A 100 -18.27 -34.64 9.85
C LYS A 100 -17.76 -34.76 8.40
N ALA A 101 -18.02 -35.91 7.75
CA ALA A 101 -17.57 -36.14 6.36
C ALA A 101 -18.15 -35.12 5.37
N GLU A 102 -19.42 -34.72 5.54
CA GLU A 102 -20.01 -33.64 4.74
C GLU A 102 -19.25 -32.30 4.96
N SER A 103 -18.91 -31.96 6.21
CA SER A 103 -18.14 -30.75 6.53
C SER A 103 -16.71 -30.82 5.97
N ASP A 104 -16.05 -31.97 6.05
CA ASP A 104 -14.71 -32.19 5.49
C ASP A 104 -14.71 -32.03 3.96
N GLN A 105 -15.76 -32.46 3.28
CA GLN A 105 -15.91 -32.26 1.85
C GLN A 105 -16.03 -30.76 1.50
N GLN A 106 -16.76 -29.99 2.31
CA GLN A 106 -16.84 -28.53 2.13
C GLN A 106 -15.47 -27.88 2.37
N VAL A 107 -14.75 -28.27 3.42
CA VAL A 107 -13.38 -27.81 3.70
C VAL A 107 -12.48 -28.06 2.49
N ALA A 108 -12.48 -29.31 1.96
CA ALA A 108 -11.64 -29.66 0.81
C ALA A 108 -11.99 -28.85 -0.44
N SER A 109 -13.29 -28.61 -0.71
CA SER A 109 -13.72 -27.82 -1.85
C SER A 109 -13.37 -26.35 -1.74
N MET A 110 -13.40 -25.77 -0.53
CA MET A 110 -13.09 -24.37 -0.29
C MET A 110 -11.59 -24.09 -0.21
N GLN A 111 -10.77 -25.06 0.19
CA GLN A 111 -9.33 -24.89 0.36
C GLN A 111 -8.67 -24.28 -0.88
N VAL A 112 -9.00 -24.82 -2.06
CA VAL A 112 -8.44 -24.33 -3.33
C VAL A 112 -8.82 -22.87 -3.59
N SER A 113 -10.06 -22.50 -3.29
CA SER A 113 -10.55 -21.14 -3.49
C SER A 113 -9.91 -20.15 -2.51
N VAL A 114 -9.71 -20.54 -1.26
CA VAL A 114 -9.01 -19.75 -0.22
C VAL A 114 -7.55 -19.53 -0.63
N ASP A 115 -6.85 -20.60 -1.03
CA ASP A 115 -5.44 -20.52 -1.47
C ASP A 115 -5.27 -19.61 -2.69
N GLN A 116 -6.20 -19.67 -3.64
CA GLN A 116 -6.18 -18.80 -4.81
C GLN A 116 -6.44 -17.34 -4.44
N ALA A 117 -7.42 -17.08 -3.57
CA ALA A 117 -7.74 -15.74 -3.11
C ALA A 117 -6.60 -15.14 -2.29
N GLN A 118 -5.93 -15.93 -1.44
CA GLN A 118 -4.76 -15.53 -0.69
C GLN A 118 -3.62 -15.11 -1.63
N LYS A 119 -3.26 -15.97 -2.58
CA LYS A 119 -2.21 -15.67 -3.57
C LYS A 119 -2.51 -14.40 -4.36
N ALA A 120 -3.76 -14.21 -4.78
CA ALA A 120 -4.18 -13.00 -5.50
C ALA A 120 -4.04 -11.75 -4.62
N SER A 121 -4.47 -11.82 -3.36
CA SER A 121 -4.32 -10.74 -2.38
C SER A 121 -2.85 -10.39 -2.14
N ASP A 122 -2.00 -11.39 -1.88
CA ASP A 122 -0.56 -11.20 -1.63
C ASP A 122 0.15 -10.60 -2.85
N THR A 123 -0.18 -11.07 -4.05
CA THR A 123 0.37 -10.53 -5.30
C THR A 123 0.01 -9.06 -5.48
N LEU A 124 -1.25 -8.68 -5.27
CA LEU A 124 -1.68 -7.28 -5.38
C LEU A 124 -1.02 -6.40 -4.30
N LYS A 125 -0.89 -6.89 -3.07
CA LYS A 125 -0.19 -6.19 -2.00
C LYS A 125 1.29 -5.93 -2.35
N GLN A 126 1.97 -6.90 -2.92
CA GLN A 126 3.35 -6.74 -3.40
C GLN A 126 3.43 -5.70 -4.53
N GLN A 127 2.51 -5.76 -5.51
CA GLN A 127 2.45 -4.80 -6.61
C GLN A 127 2.22 -3.36 -6.13
N VAL A 128 1.35 -3.17 -5.13
CA VAL A 128 1.15 -1.86 -4.48
C VAL A 128 2.44 -1.37 -3.84
N GLY A 129 3.15 -2.23 -3.11
CA GLY A 129 4.44 -1.88 -2.50
C GLY A 129 5.53 -1.51 -3.53
N GLU A 130 5.57 -2.23 -4.66
CA GLU A 130 6.49 -1.90 -5.77
C GLU A 130 6.12 -0.59 -6.45
N LEU A 131 4.82 -0.37 -6.67
CA LEU A 131 4.32 0.86 -7.30
C LEU A 131 4.62 2.08 -6.41
N LYS A 132 4.41 1.97 -5.09
CA LYS A 132 4.76 3.03 -4.12
C LYS A 132 6.25 3.39 -4.24
N ARG A 133 7.14 2.40 -4.19
CA ARG A 133 8.61 2.64 -4.33
C ARG A 133 8.98 3.33 -5.64
N LYS A 134 8.37 2.90 -6.75
CA LYS A 134 8.62 3.51 -8.07
C LYS A 134 8.13 4.96 -8.15
N ILE A 135 7.02 5.27 -7.49
CA ILE A 135 6.52 6.66 -7.42
C ILE A 135 7.48 7.52 -6.60
N ASP A 136 7.94 7.03 -5.45
CA ASP A 136 8.91 7.75 -4.63
C ASP A 136 10.23 8.02 -5.39
N GLU A 137 10.69 7.08 -6.19
CA GLU A 137 11.85 7.27 -7.08
C GLU A 137 11.57 8.28 -8.19
N ALA A 138 10.38 8.20 -8.82
CA ALA A 138 9.97 9.15 -9.85
C ALA A 138 9.87 10.58 -9.32
N GLU A 139 9.37 10.77 -8.10
CA GLU A 139 9.29 12.08 -7.45
C GLU A 139 10.67 12.67 -7.16
N ARG A 140 11.61 11.86 -6.66
CA ARG A 140 13.01 12.30 -6.48
C ARG A 140 13.65 12.68 -7.82
N THR A 141 13.44 11.87 -8.85
CA THR A 141 13.93 12.14 -10.20
C THR A 141 13.30 13.41 -10.77
N ALA A 142 12.02 13.61 -10.59
CA ALA A 142 11.30 14.82 -11.02
C ALA A 142 11.90 16.08 -10.36
N THR A 143 12.11 16.05 -9.04
CA THR A 143 12.75 17.16 -8.31
C THR A 143 14.14 17.45 -8.84
N THR A 144 14.95 16.43 -9.08
CA THR A 144 16.31 16.57 -9.64
C THR A 144 16.29 17.16 -11.05
N LEU A 145 15.35 16.73 -11.89
CA LEU A 145 15.21 17.24 -13.26
C LEU A 145 14.82 18.73 -13.29
N VAL A 146 13.87 19.13 -12.42
CA VAL A 146 13.47 20.54 -12.28
C VAL A 146 14.65 21.37 -11.79
N ALA A 147 15.39 20.91 -10.78
CA ALA A 147 16.57 21.60 -10.27
C ALA A 147 17.67 21.77 -11.35
N ARG A 148 17.94 20.72 -12.12
CA ARG A 148 18.92 20.78 -13.23
C ARG A 148 18.49 21.74 -14.33
N LYS A 149 17.20 21.73 -14.69
CA LYS A 149 16.64 22.67 -15.64
C LYS A 149 16.85 24.11 -15.17
N ASN A 150 16.49 24.42 -13.93
CA ASN A 150 16.63 25.75 -13.35
C ASN A 150 18.10 26.19 -13.33
N ALA A 151 19.03 25.30 -12.97
CA ALA A 151 20.46 25.54 -13.02
C ALA A 151 20.94 25.85 -14.46
N ALA A 152 20.49 25.11 -15.46
CA ALA A 152 20.84 25.32 -16.85
C ALA A 152 20.30 26.66 -17.39
N GLN A 153 19.06 27.02 -17.03
CA GLN A 153 18.49 28.34 -17.38
C GLN A 153 19.27 29.50 -16.74
N ALA A 154 19.66 29.31 -15.49
CA ALA A 154 20.49 30.25 -14.78
C ALA A 154 21.84 30.45 -15.45
N GLN A 155 22.53 29.39 -15.84
CA GLN A 155 23.79 29.46 -16.57
C GLN A 155 23.63 30.18 -17.91
N ARG A 156 22.53 29.93 -18.64
CA ARG A 156 22.22 30.66 -19.89
C ARG A 156 22.05 32.16 -19.65
N LYS A 157 21.25 32.54 -18.65
CA LYS A 157 21.04 33.97 -18.31
C LYS A 157 22.33 34.67 -17.92
N VAL A 158 23.22 33.99 -17.18
CA VAL A 158 24.56 34.53 -16.87
C VAL A 158 25.41 34.68 -18.14
N ALA A 159 25.43 33.67 -19.02
CA ALA A 159 26.16 33.74 -20.27
C ALA A 159 25.65 34.82 -21.21
N GLU A 160 24.33 35.01 -21.31
CA GLU A 160 23.69 36.09 -22.06
C GLU A 160 24.03 37.48 -21.47
N ALA A 161 24.00 37.62 -20.14
CA ALA A 161 24.39 38.85 -19.47
C ALA A 161 25.86 39.20 -19.71
N LEU A 162 26.76 38.18 -19.66
CA LEU A 162 28.19 38.39 -19.94
C LEU A 162 28.47 38.68 -21.41
N ALA A 163 27.73 38.11 -22.35
CA ALA A 163 27.86 38.38 -23.77
C ALA A 163 27.37 39.80 -24.18
N GLY A 164 26.43 40.37 -23.41
CA GLY A 164 25.84 41.71 -23.66
C GLY A 164 26.54 42.86 -22.93
N VAL A 165 27.55 42.60 -22.08
CA VAL A 165 28.11 43.61 -21.16
C VAL A 165 29.47 44.13 -21.63
N GLY A 166 29.40 45.37 -22.19
CA GLY A 166 30.54 46.26 -22.13
C GLY A 166 30.72 47.01 -20.79
N ASN A 167 29.90 46.76 -19.75
CA ASN A 167 29.95 47.48 -18.46
C ASN A 167 29.80 46.51 -17.26
N ALA A 168 30.83 46.52 -16.39
CA ALA A 168 30.95 45.64 -15.21
C ALA A 168 29.83 45.80 -14.18
N ASP A 169 29.22 46.98 -14.06
CA ASP A 169 28.14 47.29 -13.08
C ASP A 169 26.85 46.51 -13.35
N ASN A 170 26.53 46.26 -14.61
CA ASN A 170 25.37 45.43 -14.97
C ASN A 170 25.55 43.96 -14.69
N ALA A 171 26.78 43.45 -14.70
CA ALA A 171 27.09 42.05 -14.38
C ALA A 171 26.89 41.72 -12.88
N PHE A 172 27.27 42.65 -11.98
CA PHE A 172 27.01 42.51 -10.55
C PHE A 172 25.55 42.57 -10.20
N ALA A 173 24.78 43.46 -10.81
CA ALA A 173 23.32 43.54 -10.61
C ALA A 173 22.59 42.24 -11.10
N ALA A 174 23.06 41.67 -12.21
CA ALA A 174 22.55 40.39 -12.72
C ALA A 174 22.90 39.22 -11.80
N LEU A 175 24.12 39.20 -11.21
CA LEU A 175 24.55 38.18 -10.26
C LEU A 175 23.74 38.20 -8.96
N ASN A 176 23.46 39.37 -8.39
CA ASN A 176 22.64 39.54 -7.19
C ASN A 176 21.18 39.09 -7.41
N ARG A 177 20.59 39.44 -8.57
CA ARG A 177 19.24 38.96 -8.94
C ARG A 177 19.21 37.43 -9.15
N PHE A 178 20.32 36.87 -9.57
CA PHE A 178 20.46 35.41 -9.74
C PHE A 178 20.52 34.71 -8.41
N GLU A 179 21.32 35.20 -7.46
CA GLU A 179 21.43 34.62 -6.10
C GLU A 179 20.05 34.64 -5.37
N GLU A 180 19.28 35.73 -5.55
CA GLU A 180 17.92 35.83 -5.04
C GLU A 180 16.96 34.82 -5.70
N THR A 181 17.10 34.57 -6.99
CA THR A 181 16.27 33.61 -7.73
C THR A 181 16.59 32.16 -7.32
N VAL A 182 17.88 31.82 -7.21
CA VAL A 182 18.33 30.49 -6.75
C VAL A 182 17.88 30.20 -5.31
N SER A 183 18.02 31.18 -4.41
CA SER A 183 17.54 31.05 -3.03
C SER A 183 16.03 30.84 -2.94
N LYS A 184 15.25 31.51 -3.78
CA LYS A 184 13.80 31.35 -3.86
C LYS A 184 13.40 29.98 -4.40
N GLU A 185 14.13 29.47 -5.38
CA GLU A 185 13.91 28.14 -5.99
C GLU A 185 14.32 27.02 -5.04
N GLU A 186 15.42 27.18 -4.29
CA GLU A 186 15.81 26.23 -3.22
C GLU A 186 14.77 26.17 -2.10
N ALA A 187 14.26 27.32 -1.65
CA ALA A 187 13.19 27.37 -0.65
C ALA A 187 11.89 26.71 -1.16
N THR A 188 11.58 26.88 -2.45
CA THR A 188 10.41 26.24 -3.07
C THR A 188 10.61 24.71 -3.17
N ALA A 189 11.81 24.26 -3.55
CA ALA A 189 12.15 22.84 -3.61
C ALA A 189 12.13 22.17 -2.21
N GLN A 190 12.60 22.88 -1.19
CA GLN A 190 12.52 22.41 0.21
C GLN A 190 11.08 22.36 0.73
N ALA A 191 10.25 23.36 0.46
CA ALA A 191 8.83 23.36 0.81
C ALA A 191 8.08 22.23 0.09
N PHE A 192 8.43 21.95 -1.18
CA PHE A 192 7.85 20.82 -1.93
C PHE A 192 8.25 19.47 -1.35
N ASN A 193 9.50 19.30 -0.90
CA ASN A 193 9.97 18.10 -0.22
C ASN A 193 9.29 17.90 1.15
N GLN A 194 9.06 18.98 1.90
CA GLN A 194 8.34 18.93 3.17
C GLN A 194 6.86 18.58 2.99
N LEU A 195 6.18 19.13 2.00
CA LEU A 195 4.80 18.77 1.65
C LEU A 195 4.68 17.35 1.11
N ALA A 196 5.66 16.89 0.35
CA ALA A 196 5.70 15.54 -0.18
C ALA A 196 5.96 14.48 0.91
N SER A 197 6.66 14.82 1.98
CA SER A 197 6.92 13.92 3.12
C SER A 197 5.81 13.94 4.17
N ALA A 198 5.12 15.06 4.38
CA ALA A 198 4.12 15.21 5.43
C ALA A 198 2.79 14.46 5.19
N GLY A 199 2.50 14.02 3.96
CA GLY A 199 1.23 13.37 3.62
C GLY A 199 1.31 11.86 3.33
N LYS A 200 2.50 11.24 3.42
CA LYS A 200 2.74 9.97 2.72
C LYS A 200 2.57 8.68 3.52
N ASP A 201 2.79 8.68 4.83
CA ASP A 201 2.85 7.41 5.58
C ASP A 201 1.65 7.17 6.51
N ASP A 202 1.03 8.24 7.01
CA ASP A 202 0.03 8.13 8.07
C ASP A 202 -1.36 7.69 7.58
N ASP A 203 -1.73 8.05 6.34
CA ASP A 203 -3.10 7.81 5.82
C ASP A 203 -3.27 6.42 5.18
N LEU A 204 -2.25 5.94 4.48
CA LEU A 204 -2.25 4.57 3.90
C LEU A 204 -2.07 3.51 4.99
N GLU A 205 -1.19 3.76 5.97
CA GLU A 205 -1.00 2.87 7.11
C GLU A 205 -2.25 2.79 7.98
N LYS A 206 -2.96 3.92 8.18
CA LYS A 206 -4.28 3.96 8.84
C LYS A 206 -5.36 3.21 8.06
N GLN A 207 -5.38 3.30 6.72
CA GLN A 207 -6.32 2.54 5.89
C GLN A 207 -6.05 1.03 5.95
N PHE A 208 -4.80 0.60 5.93
CA PHE A 208 -4.44 -0.82 6.10
C PHE A 208 -4.67 -1.31 7.54
N ALA A 209 -4.40 -0.50 8.56
CA ALA A 209 -4.69 -0.81 9.96
C ALA A 209 -6.21 -0.91 10.22
N ALA A 210 -7.02 -0.05 9.61
CA ALA A 210 -8.48 -0.11 9.70
C ALA A 210 -9.06 -1.37 9.03
N LEU A 211 -8.46 -1.86 7.94
CA LEU A 211 -8.84 -3.12 7.30
C LEU A 211 -8.39 -4.36 8.10
N GLY A 212 -7.27 -4.25 8.86
CA GLY A 212 -6.77 -5.32 9.73
C GLY A 212 -7.44 -5.40 11.10
N SER A 213 -7.97 -4.30 11.62
CA SER A 213 -8.53 -4.22 12.98
C SER A 213 -9.91 -4.88 13.13
N HIS A 214 -10.65 -5.07 12.03
CA HIS A 214 -11.95 -5.75 12.09
C HIS A 214 -11.86 -7.25 12.47
N GLY A 215 -10.70 -7.89 12.26
CA GLY A 215 -10.47 -9.27 12.69
C GLY A 215 -10.11 -9.37 14.18
N VAL A 216 -9.28 -8.47 14.68
CA VAL A 216 -8.75 -8.53 16.06
C VAL A 216 -9.82 -8.21 17.10
N ASP A 217 -10.71 -7.25 16.81
CA ASP A 217 -11.82 -6.92 17.72
C ASP A 217 -12.88 -8.04 17.78
N ALA A 218 -13.14 -8.71 16.66
CA ALA A 218 -14.03 -9.87 16.64
C ALA A 218 -13.42 -11.07 17.42
N ASP A 219 -12.14 -11.31 17.29
CA ASP A 219 -11.42 -12.35 18.03
C ASP A 219 -11.31 -12.02 19.53
N LEU A 220 -11.13 -10.74 19.88
CA LEU A 220 -11.15 -10.29 21.27
C LEU A 220 -12.52 -10.45 21.91
N GLU A 221 -13.60 -10.15 21.20
CA GLU A 221 -14.98 -10.35 21.66
C GLU A 221 -15.31 -11.86 21.78
N ALA A 222 -14.83 -12.70 20.85
CA ALA A 222 -14.97 -14.14 20.93
C ALA A 222 -14.22 -14.71 22.16
N LEU A 223 -13.01 -14.24 22.42
CA LEU A 223 -12.21 -14.65 23.58
C LEU A 223 -12.82 -14.19 24.91
N LYS A 224 -13.42 -13.01 24.96
CA LYS A 224 -14.17 -12.51 26.14
C LYS A 224 -15.39 -13.38 26.42
N ARG A 225 -16.16 -13.77 25.38
CA ARG A 225 -17.30 -14.68 25.52
C ARG A 225 -16.89 -16.07 25.99
N GLU A 226 -15.80 -16.60 25.48
CA GLU A 226 -15.25 -17.92 25.89
C GLU A 226 -14.81 -17.91 27.35
N ARG A 227 -14.22 -16.81 27.86
CA ARG A 227 -13.86 -16.65 29.27
C ARG A 227 -15.07 -16.46 30.19
N GLN A 228 -16.15 -15.87 29.73
CA GLN A 228 -17.40 -15.70 30.51
C GLN A 228 -18.20 -17.01 30.61
N LEU A 229 -18.01 -17.95 29.67
CA LEU A 229 -18.70 -19.23 29.63
C LEU A 229 -18.00 -20.37 30.41
N LYS A 230 -16.77 -20.15 30.96
CA LYS A 230 -16.13 -21.09 31.87
C LYS A 230 -16.78 -20.99 33.23
N PRO A 231 -17.49 -22.07 33.73
CA PRO A 231 -18.02 -22.06 35.06
C PRO A 231 -16.89 -21.97 36.07
N PRO A 232 -17.10 -21.30 37.24
CA PRO A 232 -16.08 -21.22 38.27
C PRO A 232 -15.73 -22.61 38.77
N THR A 233 -14.45 -22.98 38.72
CA THR A 233 -13.93 -24.19 39.35
C THR A 233 -14.12 -24.06 40.86
N ILE A 234 -15.11 -24.77 41.37
CA ILE A 234 -15.33 -24.89 42.81
C ILE A 234 -14.15 -25.71 43.36
N PRO A 235 -13.37 -25.22 44.32
CA PRO A 235 -12.36 -26.03 44.96
C PRO A 235 -13.05 -27.11 45.75
N LEU A 236 -12.71 -28.36 45.49
CA LEU A 236 -13.13 -29.53 46.23
C LEU A 236 -12.52 -29.42 47.66
N SER A 237 -13.31 -29.01 48.65
CA SER A 237 -12.94 -29.06 50.04
C SER A 237 -12.96 -30.55 50.47
N LEU A 238 -11.79 -31.08 50.76
CA LEU A 238 -11.65 -32.39 51.41
C LEU A 238 -12.27 -32.31 52.80
N PRO A 239 -13.11 -33.31 53.23
CA PRO A 239 -13.55 -33.36 54.58
C PRO A 239 -12.40 -33.80 55.50
N ALA A 240 -12.21 -33.06 56.60
CA ALA A 240 -11.28 -33.39 57.66
C ALA A 240 -11.78 -34.70 58.33
N GLY A 241 -10.88 -35.69 58.35
CA GLY A 241 -11.11 -36.94 59.05
C GLY A 241 -11.12 -36.76 60.57
N GLN A 242 -12.00 -37.48 61.22
CA GLN A 242 -11.81 -37.93 62.57
C GLN A 242 -11.24 -39.33 62.55
#